data_fcbc531896a24ad4e0cdccf91237fa2f
#
_entry.id   fcbc531896a24ad4e0cdccf91237fa2f
#
_cell.length_a   1.000
_cell.length_b   1.000
_cell.length_c   1.000
_cell.angle_alpha   90.00
_cell.angle_beta   90.00
_cell.angle_gamma   90.00
#
_symmetry.space_group_name_H-M   'P 1'
#
loop_
_entity.id
_entity.type
_entity.pdbx_description
1 polymer ?
#
loop_
_entity_poly.entity_id
_entity_poly.type
_entity_poly.pdbx_seq_one_letter_code
_entity_poly.pdbx_strand_id
1 'polypeptide(L)'
;MADSNQQENANEINFKKLTEELFKEHNNLRRNPQSYIDKLSKAENFYKDKIFRHPNEIPIETYEGSEGIKNAIEFLKNQSPVKELIYSELLSKSALDHANDIGKKGSYNHEGSNGSLLSDRIEKYTEWDGAIAESLQFCYKNAENIIMSLIIDDGSKEKHQRENLFSKEFKYIGIGCAKHKTFKLCTVFNYAKNLYPIGEEPPEKIEFDHNYLQNKKGDKELNPFQIDDPYAPDNTTGVKIVKIKKKFGDGEHNITRKIFSLEDGKKHIVDYEEREPVEKL
;
A
#
# COMPACT_ATOMS: atom_id res chain seq x y z
N MET A 1 -46.91 -13.86 9.57
CA MET A 1 -45.62 -14.35 9.05
C MET A 1 -45.06 -13.41 7.95
N ALA A 2 -45.07 -12.10 8.20
CA ALA A 2 -44.57 -11.11 7.22
C ALA A 2 -43.54 -10.12 7.79
N ASP A 3 -43.13 -10.26 9.07
CA ASP A 3 -42.21 -9.29 9.71
C ASP A 3 -40.77 -9.75 9.90
N SER A 4 -40.44 -11.02 9.55
CA SER A 4 -39.07 -11.53 9.70
C SER A 4 -38.13 -11.15 8.55
N ASN A 5 -38.66 -10.80 7.39
CA ASN A 5 -37.85 -10.48 6.21
C ASN A 5 -37.39 -9.00 6.11
N GLN A 6 -37.98 -8.10 6.93
CA GLN A 6 -37.57 -6.69 6.93
C GLN A 6 -36.43 -6.38 7.90
N GLN A 7 -36.23 -7.20 8.92
CA GLN A 7 -35.13 -7.01 9.89
C GLN A 7 -33.78 -7.55 9.40
N GLU A 8 -33.73 -8.51 8.47
CA GLU A 8 -32.46 -9.01 7.89
C GLU A 8 -31.80 -8.01 6.94
N ASN A 9 -32.59 -7.15 6.26
CA ASN A 9 -32.05 -6.17 5.32
C ASN A 9 -31.39 -4.94 5.97
N ALA A 10 -31.63 -4.67 7.24
CA ALA A 10 -31.05 -3.52 7.94
C ALA A 10 -29.58 -3.73 8.38
N ASN A 11 -29.09 -4.96 8.32
CA ASN A 11 -27.72 -5.33 8.77
C ASN A 11 -26.75 -5.65 7.62
N GLU A 12 -27.16 -5.56 6.38
CA GLU A 12 -26.27 -5.86 5.26
C GLU A 12 -25.37 -4.65 4.96
N ILE A 13 -24.04 -4.88 4.98
CA ILE A 13 -23.06 -3.84 4.74
C ILE A 13 -23.10 -3.43 3.26
N ASN A 14 -23.37 -2.15 3.02
CA ASN A 14 -23.25 -1.58 1.68
C ASN A 14 -21.76 -1.31 1.38
N PHE A 15 -21.10 -2.27 0.71
CA PHE A 15 -19.69 -2.18 0.40
C PHE A 15 -19.32 -0.98 -0.49
N LYS A 16 -20.21 -0.57 -1.40
CA LYS A 16 -19.96 0.62 -2.23
C LYS A 16 -19.89 1.87 -1.36
N LYS A 17 -20.87 2.05 -0.47
CA LYS A 17 -20.89 3.18 0.47
C LYS A 17 -19.66 3.15 1.39
N LEU A 18 -19.30 1.96 1.92
CA LEU A 18 -18.13 1.80 2.78
C LEU A 18 -16.84 2.19 2.03
N THR A 19 -16.68 1.79 0.78
CA THR A 19 -15.52 2.16 -0.04
C THR A 19 -15.42 3.67 -0.25
N GLU A 20 -16.55 4.35 -0.52
CA GLU A 20 -16.60 5.80 -0.67
C GLU A 20 -16.27 6.52 0.65
N GLU A 21 -16.78 6.03 1.78
CA GLU A 21 -16.46 6.56 3.11
C GLU A 21 -14.99 6.36 3.46
N LEU A 22 -14.44 5.19 3.18
CA LEU A 22 -13.02 4.87 3.39
C LEU A 22 -12.09 5.79 2.60
N PHE A 23 -12.40 6.03 1.33
CA PHE A 23 -11.61 6.95 0.51
C PHE A 23 -11.61 8.38 1.08
N LYS A 24 -12.79 8.87 1.50
CA LYS A 24 -12.90 10.19 2.13
C LYS A 24 -12.14 10.25 3.44
N GLU A 25 -12.31 9.25 4.30
CA GLU A 25 -11.69 9.21 5.62
C GLU A 25 -10.17 9.05 5.55
N HIS A 26 -9.68 8.25 4.59
CA HIS A 26 -8.25 8.13 4.30
C HIS A 26 -7.63 9.48 3.92
N ASN A 27 -8.26 10.24 3.03
CA ASN A 27 -7.78 11.56 2.62
C ASN A 27 -7.96 12.62 3.71
N ASN A 28 -9.00 12.52 4.55
CA ASN A 28 -9.14 13.37 5.74
C ASN A 28 -7.96 13.19 6.69
N LEU A 29 -7.59 11.93 6.96
CA LEU A 29 -6.42 11.60 7.77
C LEU A 29 -5.13 12.20 7.18
N ARG A 30 -4.92 12.07 5.87
CA ARG A 30 -3.74 12.60 5.19
C ARG A 30 -3.65 14.12 5.28
N ARG A 31 -4.76 14.83 5.18
CA ARG A 31 -4.82 16.30 5.32
C ARG A 31 -4.64 16.76 6.75
N ASN A 32 -5.17 16.02 7.72
CA ASN A 32 -5.14 16.38 9.13
C ASN A 32 -4.90 15.15 10.01
N PRO A 33 -3.64 14.68 10.11
CA PRO A 33 -3.28 13.50 10.90
C PRO A 33 -3.74 13.61 12.36
N GLN A 34 -3.63 14.79 12.95
CA GLN A 34 -3.97 15.04 14.36
C GLN A 34 -5.46 14.87 14.66
N SER A 35 -6.35 14.90 13.65
CA SER A 35 -7.78 14.67 13.83
C SER A 35 -8.13 13.30 14.41
N TYR A 36 -7.21 12.35 14.30
CA TYR A 36 -7.39 11.00 14.86
C TYR A 36 -6.89 10.84 16.30
N ILE A 37 -6.18 11.81 16.87
CA ILE A 37 -5.66 11.73 18.24
C ILE A 37 -6.80 11.59 19.25
N ASP A 38 -7.82 12.43 19.15
CA ASP A 38 -8.97 12.37 20.06
C ASP A 38 -9.79 11.08 19.88
N LYS A 39 -9.92 10.59 18.64
CA LYS A 39 -10.61 9.33 18.33
C LYS A 39 -9.87 8.14 18.96
N LEU A 40 -8.55 8.08 18.80
CA LEU A 40 -7.70 7.06 19.42
C LEU A 40 -7.71 7.14 20.94
N SER A 41 -7.64 8.34 21.51
CA SER A 41 -7.71 8.52 22.96
C SER A 41 -9.04 8.04 23.56
N LYS A 42 -10.15 8.24 22.85
CA LYS A 42 -11.45 7.69 23.25
C LYS A 42 -11.49 6.17 23.10
N ALA A 43 -10.89 5.64 22.04
CA ALA A 43 -10.84 4.21 21.76
C ALA A 43 -10.02 3.44 22.82
N GLU A 44 -9.02 4.09 23.45
CA GLU A 44 -8.24 3.49 24.54
C GLU A 44 -9.10 2.99 25.70
N ASN A 45 -10.22 3.68 25.98
CA ASN A 45 -11.14 3.29 27.05
C ASN A 45 -11.91 1.97 26.78
N PHE A 46 -11.88 1.47 25.56
CA PHE A 46 -12.48 0.20 25.18
C PHE A 46 -11.57 -1.00 25.37
N TYR A 47 -10.32 -0.79 25.81
CA TYR A 47 -9.43 -1.87 26.16
C TYR A 47 -9.70 -2.41 27.56
N LYS A 48 -9.71 -3.73 27.64
CA LYS A 48 -9.53 -4.46 28.90
C LYS A 48 -8.39 -5.46 28.69
N ASP A 49 -7.27 -5.19 29.31
CA ASP A 49 -6.01 -5.89 29.04
C ASP A 49 -5.64 -5.76 27.54
N LYS A 50 -5.52 -6.88 26.84
CA LYS A 50 -5.25 -6.93 25.40
C LYS A 50 -6.50 -7.07 24.55
N ILE A 51 -7.69 -7.03 25.13
CA ILE A 51 -8.95 -7.21 24.40
C ILE A 51 -9.58 -5.85 24.14
N PHE A 52 -9.72 -5.50 22.88
CA PHE A 52 -10.41 -4.31 22.40
C PHE A 52 -11.92 -4.61 22.26
N ARG A 53 -12.76 -3.85 22.95
CA ARG A 53 -14.23 -4.03 23.03
C ARG A 53 -14.97 -2.79 22.59
N HIS A 54 -14.75 -2.37 21.35
CA HIS A 54 -15.48 -1.20 20.82
C HIS A 54 -16.98 -1.52 20.75
N PRO A 55 -17.88 -0.57 21.13
CA PRO A 55 -19.33 -0.76 21.04
C PRO A 55 -19.77 -1.17 19.62
N ASN A 56 -20.66 -2.16 19.55
CA ASN A 56 -21.21 -2.70 18.30
C ASN A 56 -20.20 -3.40 17.37
N GLU A 57 -18.97 -3.65 17.83
CA GLU A 57 -17.97 -4.44 17.11
C GLU A 57 -17.68 -5.76 17.82
N ILE A 58 -17.08 -6.69 17.10
CA ILE A 58 -16.64 -7.96 17.68
C ILE A 58 -15.41 -7.68 18.55
N PRO A 59 -15.36 -8.18 19.81
CA PRO A 59 -14.14 -8.06 20.62
C PRO A 59 -12.93 -8.69 19.91
N ILE A 60 -11.82 -7.96 19.89
CA ILE A 60 -10.60 -8.37 19.20
C ILE A 60 -9.49 -8.48 20.24
N GLU A 61 -8.82 -9.63 20.26
CA GLU A 61 -7.56 -9.80 20.98
C GLU A 61 -6.44 -9.15 20.17
N THR A 62 -5.67 -8.29 20.83
CA THR A 62 -4.58 -7.52 20.23
C THR A 62 -3.24 -7.94 20.82
N TYR A 63 -2.16 -7.72 20.09
CA TYR A 63 -0.80 -8.03 20.54
C TYR A 63 -0.26 -7.02 21.54
N GLU A 64 -0.51 -5.73 21.28
CA GLU A 64 0.09 -4.61 22.01
C GLU A 64 -0.86 -4.03 23.07
N GLY A 65 -2.16 -4.33 23.01
CA GLY A 65 -3.15 -3.74 23.90
C GLY A 65 -3.25 -2.22 23.71
N SER A 66 -3.49 -1.49 24.80
CA SER A 66 -3.58 -0.02 24.76
C SER A 66 -2.24 0.67 24.41
N GLU A 67 -1.10 -0.02 24.54
CA GLU A 67 0.19 0.55 24.15
C GLU A 67 0.27 0.81 22.64
N GLY A 68 -0.38 -0.01 21.80
CA GLY A 68 -0.49 0.23 20.37
C GLY A 68 -1.18 1.57 20.06
N ILE A 69 -2.24 1.92 20.81
CA ILE A 69 -2.90 3.23 20.69
C ILE A 69 -1.98 4.37 21.11
N LYS A 70 -1.29 4.26 22.24
CA LYS A 70 -0.37 5.30 22.72
C LYS A 70 0.76 5.56 21.70
N ASN A 71 1.31 4.50 21.14
CA ASN A 71 2.29 4.59 20.07
C ASN A 71 1.73 5.27 18.81
N ALA A 72 0.49 4.95 18.43
CA ALA A 72 -0.19 5.59 17.31
C ALA A 72 -0.42 7.10 17.56
N ILE A 73 -0.86 7.48 18.75
CA ILE A 73 -1.05 8.88 19.15
C ILE A 73 0.29 9.66 19.09
N GLU A 74 1.35 9.08 19.62
CA GLU A 74 2.66 9.73 19.60
C GLU A 74 3.19 9.92 18.17
N PHE A 75 3.00 8.93 17.32
CA PHE A 75 3.29 9.06 15.89
C PHE A 75 2.50 10.21 15.26
N LEU A 76 1.18 10.27 15.48
CA LEU A 76 0.33 11.29 14.87
C LEU A 76 0.65 12.72 15.35
N LYS A 77 1.12 12.91 16.58
CA LYS A 77 1.56 14.25 17.07
C LYS A 77 2.67 14.83 16.19
N ASN A 78 3.53 13.97 15.66
CA ASN A 78 4.69 14.35 14.86
C ASN A 78 4.46 14.22 13.35
N GLN A 79 3.34 13.61 12.93
CA GLN A 79 3.03 13.41 11.52
C GLN A 79 2.54 14.70 10.86
N SER A 80 3.31 15.20 9.91
CA SER A 80 2.87 16.33 9.07
C SER A 80 1.80 15.91 8.05
N PRO A 81 0.91 16.81 7.65
CA PRO A 81 -0.01 16.59 6.54
C PRO A 81 0.72 16.16 5.27
N VAL A 82 0.09 15.28 4.51
CA VAL A 82 0.59 14.80 3.21
C VAL A 82 -0.48 14.96 2.15
N LYS A 83 -0.06 14.97 0.87
CA LYS A 83 -0.97 15.15 -0.26
C LYS A 83 -2.02 14.06 -0.31
N GLU A 84 -3.26 14.43 -0.63
CA GLU A 84 -4.35 13.49 -0.87
C GLU A 84 -4.04 12.54 -2.03
N LEU A 85 -4.58 11.33 -1.94
CA LEU A 85 -4.51 10.33 -2.99
C LEU A 85 -5.70 10.49 -3.95
N ILE A 86 -5.48 10.08 -5.19
CA ILE A 86 -6.49 10.05 -6.25
C ILE A 86 -7.12 8.65 -6.25
N TYR A 87 -8.45 8.59 -6.24
CA TYR A 87 -9.14 7.31 -6.35
C TYR A 87 -8.94 6.69 -7.74
N SER A 88 -8.60 5.43 -7.79
CA SER A 88 -8.48 4.65 -9.02
C SER A 88 -9.44 3.47 -9.01
N GLU A 89 -10.38 3.48 -9.97
CA GLU A 89 -11.29 2.35 -10.15
C GLU A 89 -10.56 1.06 -10.56
N LEU A 90 -9.46 1.19 -11.31
CA LEU A 90 -8.67 0.04 -11.77
C LEU A 90 -7.93 -0.63 -10.60
N LEU A 91 -7.30 0.18 -9.74
CA LEU A 91 -6.73 -0.34 -8.48
C LEU A 91 -7.81 -0.93 -7.57
N SER A 92 -9.01 -0.33 -7.55
CA SER A 92 -10.12 -0.84 -6.73
C SER A 92 -10.63 -2.19 -7.23
N LYS A 93 -10.63 -2.44 -8.54
CA LYS A 93 -10.91 -3.77 -9.09
C LYS A 93 -9.89 -4.80 -8.62
N SER A 94 -8.61 -4.49 -8.69
CA SER A 94 -7.53 -5.34 -8.18
C SER A 94 -7.68 -5.61 -6.67
N ALA A 95 -7.97 -4.59 -5.88
CA ALA A 95 -8.20 -4.72 -4.45
C ALA A 95 -9.45 -5.58 -4.14
N LEU A 96 -10.52 -5.41 -4.91
CA LEU A 96 -11.75 -6.19 -4.75
C LEU A 96 -11.55 -7.66 -5.13
N ASP A 97 -10.79 -7.95 -6.17
CA ASP A 97 -10.44 -9.33 -6.55
C ASP A 97 -9.75 -10.03 -5.38
N HIS A 98 -8.76 -9.37 -4.77
CA HIS A 98 -8.05 -9.93 -3.63
C HIS A 98 -8.95 -10.07 -2.40
N ALA A 99 -9.75 -9.06 -2.08
CA ALA A 99 -10.71 -9.13 -0.97
C ALA A 99 -11.70 -10.30 -1.14
N ASN A 100 -12.19 -10.52 -2.35
CA ASN A 100 -13.08 -11.64 -2.64
C ASN A 100 -12.37 -13.00 -2.53
N ASP A 101 -11.13 -13.10 -2.98
CA ASP A 101 -10.35 -14.33 -2.91
C ASP A 101 -10.04 -14.72 -1.47
N ILE A 102 -9.38 -13.85 -0.70
CA ILE A 102 -9.05 -14.10 0.69
C ILE A 102 -10.29 -14.24 1.56
N GLY A 103 -11.36 -13.47 1.26
CA GLY A 103 -12.63 -13.54 1.96
C GLY A 103 -13.29 -14.91 1.84
N LYS A 104 -13.35 -15.49 0.66
CA LYS A 104 -13.89 -16.84 0.40
C LYS A 104 -13.05 -17.93 1.05
N LYS A 105 -11.73 -17.81 1.00
CA LYS A 105 -10.80 -18.77 1.60
C LYS A 105 -10.74 -18.68 3.11
N GLY A 106 -10.99 -17.51 3.68
CA GLY A 106 -10.80 -17.20 5.09
C GLY A 106 -9.33 -16.98 5.44
N SER A 107 -8.50 -16.63 4.45
CA SER A 107 -7.07 -16.31 4.62
C SER A 107 -6.86 -14.82 4.85
N TYR A 108 -5.69 -14.46 5.33
CA TYR A 108 -5.30 -13.07 5.67
C TYR A 108 -3.95 -12.68 5.06
N ASN A 109 -3.54 -13.39 4.00
CA ASN A 109 -2.25 -13.20 3.36
C ASN A 109 -2.32 -12.16 2.23
N HIS A 110 -1.20 -11.54 1.93
CA HIS A 110 -1.01 -10.69 0.76
C HIS A 110 -0.94 -11.49 -0.55
N GLU A 111 -0.55 -12.75 -0.47
CA GLU A 111 -0.55 -13.67 -1.60
C GLU A 111 -1.97 -14.20 -1.84
N GLY A 112 -2.40 -14.17 -3.09
CA GLY A 112 -3.68 -14.73 -3.51
C GLY A 112 -3.70 -16.26 -3.45
N SER A 113 -4.89 -16.86 -3.37
CA SER A 113 -5.04 -18.33 -3.26
C SER A 113 -4.49 -19.10 -4.46
N ASN A 114 -4.24 -18.43 -5.56
CA ASN A 114 -3.60 -18.95 -6.79
C ASN A 114 -2.11 -18.59 -6.89
N GLY A 115 -1.50 -18.05 -5.83
CA GLY A 115 -0.12 -17.62 -5.82
C GLY A 115 0.11 -16.21 -6.38
N SER A 116 -0.95 -15.46 -6.75
CA SER A 116 -0.80 -14.12 -7.32
C SER A 116 -0.27 -13.12 -6.29
N LEU A 117 0.68 -12.31 -6.69
CA LEU A 117 1.20 -11.18 -5.96
C LEU A 117 0.38 -9.91 -6.24
N LEU A 118 0.64 -8.83 -5.51
CA LEU A 118 -0.01 -7.54 -5.73
C LEU A 118 0.17 -7.03 -7.16
N SER A 119 1.40 -7.10 -7.69
CA SER A 119 1.71 -6.72 -9.08
C SER A 119 0.83 -7.47 -10.08
N ASP A 120 0.77 -8.80 -9.96
CA ASP A 120 -0.01 -9.64 -10.88
C ASP A 120 -1.50 -9.26 -10.90
N ARG A 121 -2.01 -8.84 -9.74
CA ARG A 121 -3.41 -8.42 -9.61
C ARG A 121 -3.67 -7.05 -10.20
N ILE A 122 -2.74 -6.11 -10.03
CA ILE A 122 -2.83 -4.76 -10.59
C ILE A 122 -2.71 -4.81 -12.12
N GLU A 123 -1.75 -5.58 -12.63
CA GLU A 123 -1.43 -5.70 -14.05
C GLU A 123 -2.56 -6.32 -14.90
N LYS A 124 -3.57 -6.95 -14.28
CA LYS A 124 -4.80 -7.33 -14.98
C LYS A 124 -5.64 -6.13 -15.43
N TYR A 125 -5.48 -4.97 -14.81
CA TYR A 125 -6.35 -3.82 -14.99
C TYR A 125 -5.64 -2.58 -15.47
N THR A 126 -4.36 -2.41 -15.13
CA THR A 126 -3.58 -1.23 -15.43
C THR A 126 -2.10 -1.55 -15.32
N GLU A 127 -1.28 -0.83 -16.06
CA GLU A 127 0.16 -0.85 -15.86
C GLU A 127 0.56 0.14 -14.76
N TRP A 128 1.69 -0.08 -14.14
CA TRP A 128 2.20 0.75 -13.05
C TRP A 128 3.71 0.95 -13.16
N ASP A 129 4.18 2.02 -12.52
CA ASP A 129 5.60 2.34 -12.41
C ASP A 129 5.93 2.94 -11.06
N GLY A 130 7.15 2.72 -10.60
CA GLY A 130 7.65 3.18 -9.31
C GLY A 130 7.27 2.25 -8.17
N ALA A 131 6.44 2.72 -7.24
CA ALA A 131 6.08 1.99 -6.03
C ALA A 131 4.61 1.57 -6.04
N ILE A 132 4.35 0.35 -5.55
CA ILE A 132 3.03 -0.15 -5.19
C ILE A 132 3.07 -0.72 -3.77
N ALA A 133 1.95 -0.65 -3.06
CA ALA A 133 1.80 -1.27 -1.75
C ALA A 133 0.36 -1.75 -1.53
N GLU A 134 0.21 -2.64 -0.58
CA GLU A 134 -1.08 -3.16 -0.17
C GLU A 134 -1.20 -3.10 1.35
N SER A 135 -2.39 -2.72 1.84
CA SER A 135 -2.76 -2.85 3.25
C SER A 135 -4.02 -3.69 3.37
N LEU A 136 -4.06 -4.56 4.36
CA LEU A 136 -5.19 -5.43 4.66
C LEU A 136 -5.76 -5.09 6.03
N GLN A 137 -7.09 -5.04 6.10
CA GLN A 137 -7.79 -4.87 7.35
C GLN A 137 -8.96 -5.84 7.46
N PHE A 138 -9.26 -6.30 8.67
CA PHE A 138 -10.29 -7.29 8.95
C PHE A 138 -11.18 -6.85 10.12
N CYS A 139 -12.39 -7.42 10.20
CA CYS A 139 -13.35 -7.31 11.28
C CYS A 139 -14.21 -6.05 11.32
N TYR A 140 -13.65 -4.85 11.08
CA TYR A 140 -14.38 -3.59 11.27
C TYR A 140 -15.31 -3.26 10.10
N LYS A 141 -16.46 -2.62 10.44
CA LYS A 141 -17.57 -2.35 9.51
C LYS A 141 -17.70 -0.89 9.12
N ASN A 142 -17.02 0.02 9.80
CA ASN A 142 -17.08 1.44 9.53
C ASN A 142 -15.71 2.01 9.18
N ALA A 143 -15.69 3.06 8.38
CA ALA A 143 -14.47 3.65 7.84
C ALA A 143 -13.52 4.15 8.93
N GLU A 144 -14.05 4.78 9.99
CA GLU A 144 -13.24 5.32 11.08
C GLU A 144 -12.45 4.23 11.79
N ASN A 145 -13.11 3.13 12.18
CA ASN A 145 -12.44 2.02 12.87
C ASN A 145 -11.43 1.29 11.97
N ILE A 146 -11.74 1.18 10.67
CA ILE A 146 -10.81 0.60 9.68
C ILE A 146 -9.55 1.45 9.60
N ILE A 147 -9.68 2.78 9.47
CA ILE A 147 -8.53 3.68 9.42
C ILE A 147 -7.77 3.69 10.76
N MET A 148 -8.48 3.73 11.90
CA MET A 148 -7.82 3.62 13.22
C MET A 148 -6.99 2.35 13.33
N SER A 149 -7.50 1.20 12.89
CA SER A 149 -6.76 -0.06 12.97
C SER A 149 -5.48 -0.04 12.12
N LEU A 150 -5.50 0.60 10.95
CA LEU A 150 -4.31 0.78 10.13
C LEU A 150 -3.30 1.76 10.76
N ILE A 151 -3.77 2.78 11.48
CA ILE A 151 -2.89 3.70 12.21
C ILE A 151 -2.23 2.97 13.40
N ILE A 152 -2.98 2.16 14.15
CA ILE A 152 -2.46 1.38 15.27
C ILE A 152 -1.48 0.33 14.76
N ASP A 153 -1.83 -0.38 13.69
CA ASP A 153 -1.04 -1.42 13.03
C ASP A 153 -0.51 -2.44 14.06
N ASP A 154 -1.46 -3.00 14.84
CA ASP A 154 -1.20 -3.87 15.99
C ASP A 154 -0.38 -5.09 15.61
N GLY A 155 0.64 -5.42 16.43
CA GLY A 155 1.51 -6.58 16.24
C GLY A 155 2.55 -6.45 15.13
N SER A 156 2.51 -5.40 14.32
CA SER A 156 3.53 -5.10 13.31
C SER A 156 4.67 -4.31 13.94
N LYS A 157 5.88 -4.84 13.90
CA LYS A 157 7.06 -4.16 14.44
C LYS A 157 7.43 -2.92 13.60
N GLU A 158 7.38 -3.08 12.29
CA GLU A 158 7.78 -2.07 11.31
C GLU A 158 6.67 -1.06 11.01
N LYS A 159 5.41 -1.35 11.41
CA LYS A 159 4.24 -0.49 11.18
C LYS A 159 4.02 -0.11 9.71
N HIS A 160 4.21 -1.06 8.79
CA HIS A 160 4.12 -0.83 7.34
C HIS A 160 2.75 -0.35 6.88
N GLN A 161 1.65 -0.82 7.49
CA GLN A 161 0.32 -0.35 7.13
C GLN A 161 0.12 1.13 7.51
N ARG A 162 0.65 1.54 8.67
CA ARG A 162 0.69 2.94 9.09
C ARG A 162 1.53 3.78 8.14
N GLU A 163 2.70 3.28 7.73
CA GLU A 163 3.56 3.98 6.77
C GLU A 163 2.86 4.19 5.43
N ASN A 164 2.14 3.18 4.92
CA ASN A 164 1.38 3.30 3.69
C ASN A 164 0.34 4.43 3.73
N LEU A 165 -0.32 4.65 4.88
CA LEU A 165 -1.30 5.73 5.03
C LEU A 165 -0.70 7.11 4.76
N PHE A 166 0.57 7.33 5.12
CA PHE A 166 1.23 8.64 5.07
C PHE A 166 2.37 8.73 4.04
N SER A 167 2.60 7.67 3.27
CA SER A 167 3.64 7.69 2.25
C SER A 167 3.40 8.82 1.23
N LYS A 168 4.44 9.59 0.94
CA LYS A 168 4.45 10.65 -0.06
C LYS A 168 4.68 10.11 -1.47
N GLU A 169 5.12 8.86 -1.59
CA GLU A 169 5.39 8.24 -2.88
C GLU A 169 4.12 7.88 -3.65
N PHE A 170 3.05 7.55 -2.94
CA PHE A 170 1.81 7.15 -3.58
C PHE A 170 1.00 8.37 -4.04
N LYS A 171 0.42 8.25 -5.25
CA LYS A 171 -0.52 9.21 -5.83
C LYS A 171 -1.93 8.64 -5.93
N TYR A 172 -2.04 7.33 -6.09
CA TYR A 172 -3.31 6.65 -6.36
C TYR A 172 -3.62 5.64 -5.26
N ILE A 173 -4.92 5.46 -5.03
CA ILE A 173 -5.46 4.47 -4.12
C ILE A 173 -6.64 3.76 -4.76
N GLY A 174 -6.71 2.44 -4.56
CA GLY A 174 -7.87 1.61 -4.84
C GLY A 174 -8.31 0.87 -3.58
N ILE A 175 -9.61 0.70 -3.39
CA ILE A 175 -10.18 0.09 -2.18
C ILE A 175 -11.18 -0.98 -2.60
N GLY A 176 -11.04 -2.17 -2.02
CA GLY A 176 -11.95 -3.30 -2.19
C GLY A 176 -12.42 -3.85 -0.85
N CYS A 177 -13.73 -4.02 -0.68
CA CYS A 177 -14.33 -4.60 0.52
C CYS A 177 -15.12 -5.86 0.16
N ALA A 178 -15.00 -6.92 0.96
CA ALA A 178 -15.73 -8.16 0.76
C ALA A 178 -16.09 -8.86 2.08
N LYS A 179 -17.08 -9.76 2.03
CA LYS A 179 -17.37 -10.67 3.15
C LYS A 179 -16.17 -11.59 3.38
N HIS A 180 -15.84 -11.83 4.64
CA HIS A 180 -14.74 -12.73 5.01
C HIS A 180 -15.27 -13.88 5.88
N LYS A 181 -14.93 -15.11 5.49
CA LYS A 181 -15.44 -16.33 6.12
C LYS A 181 -15.17 -16.38 7.64
N THR A 182 -13.99 -15.96 8.06
CA THR A 182 -13.55 -15.98 9.47
C THR A 182 -13.85 -14.65 10.17
N PHE A 183 -13.48 -13.53 9.56
CA PHE A 183 -13.49 -12.20 10.18
C PHE A 183 -14.72 -11.34 9.83
N LYS A 184 -15.71 -11.91 9.15
CA LYS A 184 -16.95 -11.27 8.67
C LYS A 184 -16.72 -10.28 7.53
N LEU A 185 -15.70 -9.44 7.60
CA LEU A 185 -15.31 -8.45 6.62
C LEU A 185 -13.81 -8.43 6.42
N CYS A 186 -13.37 -8.19 5.19
CA CYS A 186 -12.02 -7.76 4.86
C CYS A 186 -12.06 -6.53 3.95
N THR A 187 -11.09 -5.66 4.13
CA THR A 187 -10.84 -4.47 3.31
C THR A 187 -9.41 -4.50 2.81
N VAL A 188 -9.24 -4.30 1.52
CA VAL A 188 -7.95 -4.24 0.83
C VAL A 188 -7.75 -2.83 0.30
N PHE A 189 -6.60 -2.25 0.58
CA PHE A 189 -6.14 -0.97 0.04
C PHE A 189 -4.94 -1.23 -0.84
N ASN A 190 -5.04 -0.87 -2.10
CA ASN A 190 -3.92 -0.89 -3.05
C ASN A 190 -3.47 0.54 -3.32
N TYR A 191 -2.17 0.77 -3.24
CA TYR A 191 -1.53 2.06 -3.48
C TYR A 191 -0.62 1.97 -4.69
N ALA A 192 -0.51 3.06 -5.45
CA ALA A 192 0.45 3.16 -6.55
C ALA A 192 1.01 4.57 -6.71
N LYS A 193 2.25 4.64 -7.18
CA LYS A 193 2.90 5.90 -7.53
C LYS A 193 2.41 6.43 -8.87
N ASN A 194 2.49 5.62 -9.91
CA ASN A 194 2.03 5.94 -11.25
C ASN A 194 1.18 4.80 -11.82
N LEU A 195 0.20 5.14 -12.64
CA LEU A 195 -0.69 4.19 -13.32
C LEU A 195 -0.81 4.61 -14.78
N TYR A 196 -0.90 3.62 -15.68
CA TYR A 196 -1.01 3.80 -17.12
C TYR A 196 -2.06 2.83 -17.68
N PRO A 197 -2.79 3.19 -18.75
CA PRO A 197 -3.65 2.26 -19.46
C PRO A 197 -2.85 1.06 -19.99
N ILE A 198 -3.47 -0.12 -20.03
CA ILE A 198 -2.84 -1.32 -20.60
C ILE A 198 -2.54 -1.04 -22.08
N GLY A 199 -1.30 -1.30 -22.48
CA GLY A 199 -0.80 -1.10 -23.85
C GLY A 199 -0.42 0.34 -24.20
N GLU A 200 -0.51 1.29 -23.28
CA GLU A 200 0.18 2.57 -23.38
C GLU A 200 1.56 2.42 -22.74
N GLU A 201 2.59 2.67 -23.53
CA GLU A 201 3.95 2.71 -22.96
C GLU A 201 4.02 3.82 -21.89
N PRO A 202 4.59 3.56 -20.71
CA PRO A 202 4.92 4.63 -19.78
C PRO A 202 5.75 5.68 -20.53
N PRO A 203 5.58 6.98 -20.25
CA PRO A 203 6.34 8.02 -20.92
C PRO A 203 7.79 7.64 -20.92
N GLU A 204 8.42 7.64 -22.10
CA GLU A 204 9.73 7.04 -22.42
C GLU A 204 10.62 6.84 -21.19
N LYS A 205 10.85 5.57 -20.84
CA LYS A 205 11.97 5.25 -19.94
C LYS A 205 13.19 5.73 -20.70
N ILE A 206 13.79 6.85 -20.28
CA ILE A 206 15.04 7.32 -20.84
C ILE A 206 16.02 6.17 -20.64
N GLU A 207 16.30 5.44 -21.72
CA GLU A 207 17.31 4.39 -21.70
C GLU A 207 18.64 5.04 -21.34
N PHE A 208 19.12 4.71 -20.16
CA PHE A 208 20.37 5.21 -19.68
C PHE A 208 21.48 4.45 -20.43
N ASP A 209 22.15 5.12 -21.35
CA ASP A 209 23.34 4.56 -22.01
C ASP A 209 24.42 4.28 -20.96
N HIS A 210 24.61 3.01 -20.65
CA HIS A 210 25.66 2.55 -19.75
C HIS A 210 27.08 2.98 -20.19
N ASN A 211 27.25 3.35 -21.47
CA ASN A 211 28.51 3.84 -22.02
C ASN A 211 28.75 5.32 -21.67
N TYR A 212 27.72 6.07 -21.23
CA TYR A 212 27.88 7.47 -20.89
C TYR A 212 28.84 7.69 -19.72
N LEU A 213 28.85 6.80 -18.74
CA LEU A 213 29.77 6.87 -17.60
C LEU A 213 31.21 6.43 -17.94
N GLN A 214 31.39 5.59 -18.98
CA GLN A 214 32.72 5.17 -19.43
C GLN A 214 33.39 6.23 -20.33
N ASN A 215 32.62 7.02 -21.05
CA ASN A 215 33.13 8.02 -21.98
C ASN A 215 33.49 9.38 -21.36
N LYS A 216 33.09 9.64 -20.10
CA LYS A 216 33.44 10.87 -19.35
C LYS A 216 34.72 10.77 -18.51
N LYS A 217 35.60 9.82 -18.75
CA LYS A 217 36.91 9.73 -18.11
C LYS A 217 37.94 10.75 -18.61
N GLY A 218 37.53 11.78 -19.30
CA GLY A 218 38.35 12.90 -19.71
C GLY A 218 37.79 14.22 -19.19
N ASP A 219 38.55 14.85 -18.28
CA ASP A 219 38.40 16.25 -17.82
C ASP A 219 37.30 16.60 -16.86
N LYS A 220 37.64 16.57 -15.62
CA LYS A 220 37.33 17.28 -14.38
C LYS A 220 37.11 16.33 -13.22
N GLU A 221 37.79 16.61 -12.09
CA GLU A 221 37.52 16.00 -10.80
C GLU A 221 36.04 16.18 -10.46
N LEU A 222 35.24 15.18 -10.81
CA LEU A 222 33.87 15.08 -10.34
C LEU A 222 33.90 14.70 -8.86
N ASN A 223 33.19 15.45 -8.06
CA ASN A 223 32.90 15.09 -6.68
C ASN A 223 32.44 13.62 -6.66
N PRO A 224 33.16 12.70 -5.97
CA PRO A 224 32.87 11.26 -6.01
C PRO A 224 31.48 10.91 -5.44
N PHE A 225 30.73 11.87 -4.94
CA PHE A 225 29.40 11.75 -4.35
C PHE A 225 28.26 12.26 -5.23
N GLN A 226 28.53 12.75 -6.44
CA GLN A 226 27.46 13.17 -7.34
C GLN A 226 27.10 12.01 -8.28
N ILE A 227 26.06 11.27 -7.89
CA ILE A 227 25.52 10.18 -8.70
C ILE A 227 24.54 10.79 -9.71
N ASP A 228 25.00 10.87 -10.96
CA ASP A 228 24.20 11.39 -12.08
C ASP A 228 23.29 10.26 -12.62
N ASP A 229 22.31 9.86 -11.81
CA ASP A 229 21.30 8.85 -12.14
C ASP A 229 19.92 9.51 -12.05
N PRO A 230 19.12 9.52 -13.13
CA PRO A 230 17.83 10.21 -13.15
C PRO A 230 16.81 9.70 -12.11
N TYR A 231 17.07 8.52 -11.56
CA TYR A 231 16.25 7.94 -10.49
C TYR A 231 16.84 8.14 -9.09
N ALA A 232 18.04 8.72 -9.01
CA ALA A 232 18.69 8.96 -7.72
C ALA A 232 18.07 10.20 -7.05
N PRO A 233 17.59 10.11 -5.80
CA PRO A 233 17.27 11.28 -5.01
C PRO A 233 18.49 12.18 -4.81
N ASP A 234 18.29 13.49 -4.65
CA ASP A 234 19.37 14.48 -4.50
C ASP A 234 20.34 14.20 -3.34
N ASN A 235 19.85 13.49 -2.30
CA ASN A 235 20.62 13.13 -1.11
C ASN A 235 21.16 11.69 -1.16
N THR A 236 21.39 11.13 -2.35
CA THR A 236 21.93 9.78 -2.53
C THR A 236 23.43 9.73 -2.20
N THR A 237 23.82 8.79 -1.32
CA THR A 237 25.22 8.57 -0.92
C THR A 237 25.83 7.32 -1.52
N GLY A 238 25.02 6.44 -2.12
CA GLY A 238 25.52 5.22 -2.75
C GLY A 238 24.43 4.49 -3.55
N VAL A 239 24.85 3.68 -4.51
CA VAL A 239 23.96 2.86 -5.35
C VAL A 239 24.44 1.41 -5.32
N LYS A 240 23.50 0.49 -5.07
CA LYS A 240 23.72 -0.95 -5.26
C LYS A 240 22.79 -1.45 -6.36
N ILE A 241 23.37 -2.12 -7.36
CA ILE A 241 22.60 -2.73 -8.45
C ILE A 241 22.53 -4.23 -8.21
N VAL A 242 21.31 -4.79 -8.27
CA VAL A 242 21.04 -6.23 -8.10
C VAL A 242 20.28 -6.71 -9.33
N LYS A 243 20.79 -7.72 -10.02
CA LYS A 243 20.05 -8.39 -11.11
C LYS A 243 19.26 -9.54 -10.52
N ILE A 244 17.94 -9.55 -10.78
CA ILE A 244 17.00 -10.54 -10.25
C ILE A 244 16.30 -11.19 -11.44
N LYS A 245 16.25 -12.53 -11.47
CA LYS A 245 15.39 -13.26 -12.39
C LYS A 245 14.07 -13.55 -11.69
N LYS A 246 12.97 -13.08 -12.27
CA LYS A 246 11.62 -13.42 -11.83
C LYS A 246 10.90 -14.20 -12.90
N LYS A 247 10.13 -15.20 -12.48
CA LYS A 247 9.29 -15.99 -13.37
C LYS A 247 7.86 -15.52 -13.23
N PHE A 248 7.31 -14.96 -14.30
CA PHE A 248 5.90 -14.59 -14.43
C PHE A 248 5.15 -15.59 -15.30
N GLY A 249 3.86 -15.44 -15.44
CA GLY A 249 3.04 -16.36 -16.24
C GLY A 249 3.37 -16.37 -17.74
N ASP A 250 3.99 -15.32 -18.24
CA ASP A 250 4.44 -15.12 -19.64
C ASP A 250 5.91 -15.48 -19.87
N GLY A 251 6.69 -15.79 -18.81
CA GLY A 251 8.08 -16.20 -18.93
C GLY A 251 9.02 -15.79 -17.80
N GLU A 252 10.32 -15.93 -18.02
CA GLU A 252 11.36 -15.40 -17.14
C GLU A 252 11.71 -13.97 -17.54
N HIS A 253 11.70 -13.07 -16.55
CA HIS A 253 12.03 -11.66 -16.73
C HIS A 253 13.30 -11.31 -15.95
N ASN A 254 14.20 -10.57 -16.59
CA ASN A 254 15.38 -10.03 -15.93
C ASN A 254 15.04 -8.65 -15.39
N ILE A 255 14.99 -8.55 -14.06
CA ILE A 255 14.73 -7.29 -13.38
C ILE A 255 16.05 -6.76 -12.83
N THR A 256 16.35 -5.51 -13.15
CA THR A 256 17.44 -4.80 -12.51
C THR A 256 16.90 -3.93 -11.40
N ARG A 257 17.35 -4.18 -10.18
CA ARG A 257 17.00 -3.40 -8.99
C ARG A 257 18.14 -2.46 -8.65
N LYS A 258 17.85 -1.15 -8.61
CA LYS A 258 18.73 -0.14 -8.04
C LYS A 258 18.30 0.18 -6.61
N ILE A 259 19.23 0.11 -5.69
CA ILE A 259 19.01 0.45 -4.28
C ILE A 259 19.90 1.65 -3.98
N PHE A 260 19.28 2.82 -3.86
CA PHE A 260 19.97 4.05 -3.48
C PHE A 260 20.02 4.16 -1.97
N SER A 261 21.21 4.36 -1.42
CA SER A 261 21.40 4.70 0.00
C SER A 261 21.33 6.22 0.15
N LEU A 262 20.56 6.72 1.11
CA LEU A 262 20.34 8.13 1.35
C LEU A 262 21.13 8.61 2.58
N GLU A 263 21.40 9.91 2.67
CA GLU A 263 22.11 10.53 3.82
C GLU A 263 21.43 10.26 5.17
N ASP A 264 20.10 10.12 5.18
CA ASP A 264 19.31 9.81 6.38
C ASP A 264 19.30 8.32 6.75
N GLY A 265 20.08 7.49 6.04
CA GLY A 265 20.17 6.04 6.25
C GLY A 265 19.04 5.24 5.60
N LYS A 266 18.07 5.89 4.96
CA LYS A 266 17.01 5.20 4.23
C LYS A 266 17.50 4.68 2.89
N LYS A 267 16.68 3.81 2.29
CA LYS A 267 16.94 3.26 0.95
C LYS A 267 15.80 3.64 0.02
N HIS A 268 16.14 4.13 -1.15
CA HIS A 268 15.23 4.27 -2.27
C HIS A 268 15.47 3.12 -3.25
N ILE A 269 14.42 2.39 -3.64
CA ILE A 269 14.54 1.19 -4.47
C ILE A 269 13.76 1.42 -5.75
N VAL A 270 14.44 1.18 -6.89
CA VAL A 270 13.82 1.23 -8.22
C VAL A 270 14.07 -0.10 -8.91
N ASP A 271 13.01 -0.75 -9.35
CA ASP A 271 13.07 -1.96 -10.17
C ASP A 271 12.74 -1.58 -11.61
N TYR A 272 13.51 -2.07 -12.56
CA TYR A 272 13.20 -1.95 -13.98
C TYR A 272 13.57 -3.25 -14.71
N GLU A 273 12.83 -3.57 -15.74
CA GLU A 273 13.00 -4.75 -16.53
C GLU A 273 13.87 -4.43 -17.76
N GLU A 274 14.90 -5.26 -18.00
CA GLU A 274 15.65 -5.24 -19.27
C GLU A 274 14.94 -6.20 -20.23
N ARG A 275 14.25 -5.67 -21.24
CA ARG A 275 13.74 -6.50 -22.36
C ARG A 275 14.84 -6.64 -23.38
N GLU A 276 15.20 -7.87 -23.73
CA GLU A 276 16.02 -8.10 -24.91
C GLU A 276 15.22 -7.67 -26.17
N PRO A 277 15.88 -6.97 -27.11
CA PRO A 277 15.21 -6.62 -28.35
C PRO A 277 14.75 -7.90 -29.06
N VAL A 278 13.47 -7.98 -29.39
CA VAL A 278 12.93 -9.06 -30.21
C VAL A 278 13.59 -8.94 -31.58
N GLU A 279 14.50 -9.87 -31.93
CA GLU A 279 15.00 -9.98 -33.29
C GLU A 279 13.80 -10.16 -34.22
N LYS A 280 13.57 -9.15 -35.06
CA LYS A 280 12.60 -9.28 -36.15
C LYS A 280 13.14 -10.32 -37.14
N LEU A 281 12.54 -11.51 -37.14
CA LEU A 281 12.64 -12.47 -38.24
C LEU A 281 12.02 -11.91 -39.51
#